data_4e43dcd1d75c862ce9cbdb980c8cb927
#
_entry.id   4e43dcd1d75c862ce9cbdb980c8cb927
#
_cell.length_a   1.000
_cell.length_b   1.000
_cell.length_c   1.000
_cell.angle_alpha   90.00
_cell.angle_beta   90.00
_cell.angle_gamma   90.00
#
_symmetry.space_group_name_H-M   'P 1'
#
loop_
_entity.id
_entity.type
_entity.pdbx_description
1 polymer ?
#
loop_
_entity_poly.entity_id
_entity_poly.type
_entity_poly.pdbx_seq_one_letter_code
_entity_poly.pdbx_strand_id
1 'polypeptide(L)'
;RNERGIRTPSDLLVEIDRIDKLEGERCRRVIESFKPHLVVNQVRDSEEVKMGFSIRSVCKKYFGIDVDYAGYICFDDNVWRSVKQRQPLVLAYPSSDGALYIRRIVKKLLGT
;
A
#
# COMPACT_ATOMS: atom_id res chain seq x y z
N ARG A 1 -12.67 -8.00 -22.17
CA ARG A 1 -13.63 -6.92 -22.30
C ARG A 1 -14.86 -7.20 -21.43
N ASN A 2 -15.36 -6.17 -20.82
CA ASN A 2 -16.45 -6.29 -19.86
C ASN A 2 -17.75 -5.71 -20.44
N GLU A 3 -18.62 -6.57 -20.89
CA GLU A 3 -19.89 -6.19 -21.53
C GLU A 3 -20.95 -5.73 -20.52
N ARG A 4 -20.79 -6.04 -19.22
CA ARG A 4 -21.75 -5.69 -18.17
C ARG A 4 -21.39 -4.39 -17.45
N GLY A 5 -20.34 -3.70 -17.88
CA GLY A 5 -19.90 -2.49 -17.24
C GLY A 5 -19.15 -2.67 -15.93
N ILE A 6 -18.72 -3.90 -15.61
CA ILE A 6 -17.91 -4.18 -14.44
C ILE A 6 -16.48 -3.76 -14.73
N ARG A 7 -16.00 -2.73 -14.04
CA ARG A 7 -14.65 -2.18 -14.22
C ARG A 7 -13.82 -2.21 -12.96
N THR A 8 -14.49 -2.27 -11.82
CA THR A 8 -13.84 -2.22 -10.50
C THR A 8 -14.39 -3.34 -9.62
N PRO A 9 -13.69 -3.70 -8.53
CA PRO A 9 -14.24 -4.61 -7.54
C PRO A 9 -15.59 -4.14 -6.97
N SER A 10 -15.79 -2.82 -6.82
CA SER A 10 -17.07 -2.27 -6.36
C SER A 10 -18.20 -2.58 -7.32
N ASP A 11 -17.95 -2.47 -8.62
CA ASP A 11 -18.94 -2.81 -9.65
C ASP A 11 -19.28 -4.32 -9.60
N LEU A 12 -18.27 -5.15 -9.38
CA LEU A 12 -18.45 -6.59 -9.24
C LEU A 12 -19.33 -6.92 -8.03
N LEU A 13 -19.12 -6.23 -6.90
CA LEU A 13 -19.93 -6.43 -5.70
C LEU A 13 -21.39 -6.10 -5.93
N VAL A 14 -21.67 -5.02 -6.64
CA VAL A 14 -23.03 -4.64 -7.00
C VAL A 14 -23.69 -5.74 -7.83
N GLU A 15 -22.97 -6.30 -8.78
CA GLU A 15 -23.49 -7.36 -9.64
C GLU A 15 -23.72 -8.66 -8.88
N ILE A 16 -22.81 -9.01 -7.96
CA ILE A 16 -22.99 -10.20 -7.10
C ILE A 16 -24.19 -10.02 -6.18
N ASP A 17 -24.35 -8.84 -5.56
CA ASP A 17 -25.53 -8.53 -4.72
C ASP A 17 -26.84 -8.73 -5.48
N ARG A 18 -26.87 -8.35 -6.75
CA ARG A 18 -28.05 -8.49 -7.58
C ARG A 18 -28.41 -9.95 -7.82
N ILE A 19 -27.41 -10.81 -7.98
CA ILE A 19 -27.59 -12.24 -8.28
C ILE A 19 -27.81 -13.03 -6.99
N ASP A 20 -26.98 -12.79 -5.97
CA ASP A 20 -27.02 -13.49 -4.69
C ASP A 20 -26.61 -12.53 -3.57
N LYS A 21 -27.58 -12.03 -2.84
CA LYS A 21 -27.36 -11.02 -1.81
C LYS A 21 -26.48 -11.52 -0.67
N LEU A 22 -26.57 -12.78 -0.29
CA LEU A 22 -25.76 -13.38 0.77
C LEU A 22 -24.29 -13.45 0.37
N GLU A 23 -24.01 -13.87 -0.86
CA GLU A 23 -22.65 -13.93 -1.38
C GLU A 23 -22.08 -12.52 -1.57
N GLY A 24 -22.91 -11.57 -1.99
CA GLY A 24 -22.50 -10.17 -2.09
C GLY A 24 -22.03 -9.61 -0.76
N GLU A 25 -22.74 -9.90 0.32
CA GLU A 25 -22.35 -9.46 1.66
C GLU A 25 -21.08 -10.14 2.14
N ARG A 26 -20.89 -11.42 1.84
CA ARG A 26 -19.65 -12.13 2.18
C ARG A 26 -18.45 -11.50 1.47
N CYS A 27 -18.58 -11.23 0.19
CA CYS A 27 -17.52 -10.59 -0.60
C CYS A 27 -17.20 -9.20 -0.05
N ARG A 28 -18.25 -8.44 0.29
CA ARG A 28 -18.05 -7.08 0.84
C ARG A 28 -17.29 -7.15 2.16
N ARG A 29 -17.62 -8.08 3.05
CA ARG A 29 -16.91 -8.25 4.34
C ARG A 29 -15.44 -8.59 4.14
N VAL A 30 -15.14 -9.46 3.17
CA VAL A 30 -13.76 -9.82 2.85
C VAL A 30 -12.99 -8.58 2.36
N ILE A 31 -13.58 -7.82 1.45
CA ILE A 31 -12.93 -6.60 0.92
C ILE A 31 -12.76 -5.55 2.01
N GLU A 32 -13.77 -5.34 2.85
CA GLU A 32 -13.70 -4.36 3.95
C GLU A 32 -12.68 -4.76 5.02
N SER A 33 -12.45 -6.05 5.21
CA SER A 33 -11.44 -6.54 6.15
C SER A 33 -10.03 -6.48 5.59
N PHE A 34 -9.89 -6.34 4.27
CA PHE A 34 -8.59 -6.25 3.62
C PHE A 34 -8.04 -4.83 3.75
N LYS A 35 -7.01 -4.68 4.57
CA LYS A 35 -6.38 -3.38 4.85
C LYS A 35 -4.88 -3.44 4.56
N PRO A 36 -4.49 -3.34 3.29
CA PRO A 36 -3.08 -3.40 2.93
C PRO A 36 -2.34 -2.15 3.40
N HIS A 37 -1.05 -2.33 3.64
CA HIS A 37 -0.15 -1.24 3.97
C HIS A 37 0.58 -0.80 2.71
N LEU A 38 0.62 0.51 2.49
CA LEU A 38 1.32 1.10 1.35
C LEU A 38 2.60 1.77 1.82
N VAL A 39 3.68 1.48 1.14
CA VAL A 39 4.96 2.18 1.34
C VAL A 39 5.40 2.73 -0.01
N VAL A 40 5.72 4.02 -0.06
CA VAL A 40 6.28 4.63 -1.27
C VAL A 40 7.80 4.62 -1.12
N ASN A 41 8.47 3.98 -2.06
CA ASN A 41 9.93 3.81 -2.02
C ASN A 41 10.64 4.78 -2.95
N GLN A 42 11.90 5.05 -2.67
CA GLN A 42 12.77 5.91 -3.50
C GLN A 42 12.21 7.32 -3.70
N VAL A 43 11.65 7.88 -2.65
CA VAL A 43 11.06 9.21 -2.67
C VAL A 43 12.16 10.27 -2.77
N ARG A 44 12.02 11.20 -3.71
CA ARG A 44 13.00 12.28 -3.93
C ARG A 44 12.50 13.65 -3.52
N ASP A 45 11.19 13.85 -3.48
CA ASP A 45 10.61 15.14 -3.14
C ASP A 45 9.26 14.99 -2.43
N SER A 46 8.70 16.12 -1.98
CA SER A 46 7.44 16.13 -1.26
C SER A 46 6.25 15.73 -2.13
N GLU A 47 6.32 15.92 -3.43
CA GLU A 47 5.25 15.53 -4.34
C GLU A 47 5.15 13.99 -4.40
N GLU A 48 6.28 13.31 -4.37
CA GLU A 48 6.30 11.85 -4.35
C GLU A 48 5.77 11.30 -3.02
N VAL A 49 6.02 12.01 -1.91
CA VAL A 49 5.42 11.64 -0.61
C VAL A 49 3.90 11.72 -0.69
N LYS A 50 3.38 12.78 -1.30
CA LYS A 50 1.92 12.98 -1.45
C LYS A 50 1.27 11.93 -2.35
N MET A 51 2.05 11.31 -3.22
CA MET A 51 1.55 10.23 -4.08
C MET A 51 0.89 9.11 -3.28
N GLY A 52 1.41 8.80 -2.09
CA GLY A 52 0.81 7.80 -1.22
C GLY A 52 -0.62 8.11 -0.83
N PHE A 53 -0.93 9.37 -0.55
CA PHE A 53 -2.29 9.81 -0.24
C PHE A 53 -3.20 9.71 -1.46
N SER A 54 -2.69 10.05 -2.64
CA SER A 54 -3.44 9.93 -3.89
C SER A 54 -3.78 8.48 -4.20
N ILE A 55 -2.82 7.58 -4.03
CA ILE A 55 -3.03 6.14 -4.24
C ILE A 55 -4.08 5.62 -3.26
N ARG A 56 -4.01 6.02 -1.99
CA ARG A 56 -5.00 5.63 -0.98
C ARG A 56 -6.40 6.07 -1.39
N SER A 57 -6.55 7.31 -1.86
CA SER A 57 -7.83 7.85 -2.31
C SER A 57 -8.38 7.10 -3.50
N VAL A 58 -7.53 6.78 -4.48
CA VAL A 58 -7.92 6.01 -5.68
C VAL A 58 -8.37 4.61 -5.28
N CYS A 59 -7.64 3.95 -4.40
CA CYS A 59 -8.01 2.61 -3.93
C CYS A 59 -9.37 2.61 -3.24
N LYS A 60 -9.64 3.61 -2.41
CA LYS A 60 -10.94 3.73 -1.73
C LYS A 60 -12.06 3.99 -2.74
N LYS A 61 -11.84 4.93 -3.65
CA LYS A 61 -12.87 5.37 -4.60
C LYS A 61 -13.23 4.29 -5.62
N TYR A 62 -12.24 3.63 -6.19
CA TYR A 62 -12.44 2.71 -7.32
C TYR A 62 -12.49 1.25 -6.91
N PHE A 63 -11.87 0.87 -5.80
CA PHE A 63 -11.80 -0.53 -5.38
C PHE A 63 -12.48 -0.81 -4.05
N GLY A 64 -12.88 0.22 -3.32
CA GLY A 64 -13.49 0.05 -2.00
C GLY A 64 -12.53 -0.46 -0.93
N ILE A 65 -11.23 -0.34 -1.17
CA ILE A 65 -10.18 -0.86 -0.29
C ILE A 65 -9.61 0.27 0.57
N ASP A 66 -9.59 0.06 1.89
CA ASP A 66 -8.95 0.96 2.83
C ASP A 66 -7.47 0.65 2.90
N VAL A 67 -6.64 1.51 2.33
CA VAL A 67 -5.19 1.37 2.34
C VAL A 67 -4.62 2.22 3.49
N ASP A 68 -3.76 1.61 4.30
CA ASP A 68 -2.99 2.34 5.30
C ASP A 68 -1.70 2.82 4.66
N TYR A 69 -1.51 4.14 4.57
CA TYR A 69 -0.25 4.69 4.09
C TYR A 69 0.76 4.63 5.24
N ALA A 70 1.50 3.53 5.30
CA ALA A 70 2.41 3.24 6.41
C ALA A 70 3.63 4.14 6.45
N GLY A 71 4.04 4.68 5.31
CA GLY A 71 5.17 5.59 5.26
C GLY A 71 5.86 5.60 3.91
N TYR A 72 6.99 6.26 3.88
CA TYR A 72 7.80 6.36 2.67
C TYR A 72 9.27 6.20 3.02
N ILE A 73 10.06 5.85 2.03
CA ILE A 73 11.51 5.69 2.16
C ILE A 73 12.16 6.63 1.16
N CYS A 74 12.98 7.55 1.64
CA CYS A 74 13.70 8.47 0.78
C CYS A 74 14.76 7.74 -0.03
N PHE A 75 15.02 8.23 -1.24
CA PHE A 75 16.09 7.72 -2.07
C PHE A 75 17.41 7.79 -1.28
N ASP A 76 18.15 6.71 -1.27
CA ASP A 76 19.40 6.59 -0.50
C ASP A 76 20.34 5.65 -1.25
N ASP A 77 21.50 6.16 -1.63
CA ASP A 77 22.52 5.38 -2.35
C ASP A 77 23.01 4.18 -1.53
N ASN A 78 22.89 4.24 -0.21
CA ASN A 78 23.30 3.14 0.66
C ASN A 78 22.44 1.89 0.46
N VAL A 79 21.19 2.06 -0.01
CA VAL A 79 20.34 0.92 -0.37
C VAL A 79 21.01 0.08 -1.46
N TRP A 80 21.45 0.75 -2.51
CA TRP A 80 22.14 0.10 -3.61
C TRP A 80 23.45 -0.56 -3.16
N ARG A 81 24.22 0.12 -2.31
CA ARG A 81 25.45 -0.42 -1.75
C ARG A 81 25.20 -1.66 -0.91
N SER A 82 24.15 -1.65 -0.10
CA SER A 82 23.80 -2.81 0.72
C SER A 82 23.41 -4.02 -0.12
N VAL A 83 22.67 -3.79 -1.22
CA VAL A 83 22.32 -4.85 -2.16
C VAL A 83 23.58 -5.47 -2.77
N LYS A 84 24.52 -4.65 -3.20
CA LYS A 84 25.80 -5.14 -3.76
C LYS A 84 26.59 -5.93 -2.73
N GLN A 85 26.55 -5.53 -1.48
CA GLN A 85 27.25 -6.22 -0.39
C GLN A 85 26.48 -7.45 0.12
N ARG A 86 25.26 -7.66 -0.38
CA ARG A 86 24.37 -8.76 0.04
C ARG A 86 24.10 -8.71 1.54
N GLN A 87 23.89 -7.51 2.07
CA GLN A 87 23.56 -7.29 3.47
C GLN A 87 22.30 -6.43 3.60
N PRO A 88 21.47 -6.67 4.61
CA PRO A 88 20.34 -5.79 4.87
C PRO A 88 20.80 -4.36 5.16
N LEU A 89 20.10 -3.38 4.61
CA LEU A 89 20.44 -1.98 4.76
C LEU A 89 20.60 -1.57 6.24
N VAL A 90 19.67 -2.02 7.08
CA VAL A 90 19.66 -1.65 8.50
C VAL A 90 20.84 -2.21 9.29
N LEU A 91 21.49 -3.25 8.77
CA LEU A 91 22.70 -3.81 9.36
C LEU A 91 23.96 -3.19 8.79
N ALA A 92 24.00 -3.01 7.46
CA ALA A 92 25.18 -2.48 6.77
C ALA A 92 25.34 -0.98 7.00
N TYR A 93 24.23 -0.22 7.00
CA TYR A 93 24.23 1.25 7.13
C TYR A 93 23.15 1.69 8.10
N PRO A 94 23.32 1.37 9.41
CA PRO A 94 22.26 1.63 10.39
C PRO A 94 21.97 3.11 10.62
N SER A 95 22.90 4.00 10.28
CA SER A 95 22.73 5.45 10.44
C SER A 95 22.25 6.14 9.17
N SER A 96 22.02 5.40 8.09
CA SER A 96 21.56 5.98 6.83
C SER A 96 20.12 6.49 6.93
N ASP A 97 19.76 7.42 6.05
CA ASP A 97 18.38 7.92 5.98
C ASP A 97 17.42 6.79 5.63
N GLY A 98 17.77 5.92 4.69
CA GLY A 98 16.93 4.79 4.34
C GLY A 98 16.64 3.88 5.53
N ALA A 99 17.66 3.58 6.34
CA ALA A 99 17.49 2.77 7.55
C ALA A 99 16.56 3.46 8.57
N LEU A 100 16.69 4.77 8.71
CA LEU A 100 15.83 5.57 9.60
C LEU A 100 14.36 5.48 9.19
N TYR A 101 14.06 5.65 7.91
CA TYR A 101 12.70 5.58 7.40
C TYR A 101 12.11 4.17 7.55
N ILE A 102 12.91 3.14 7.29
CA ILE A 102 12.47 1.75 7.51
C ILE A 102 12.10 1.53 8.98
N ARG A 103 12.92 2.01 9.92
CA ARG A 103 12.61 1.86 11.35
C ARG A 103 11.33 2.59 11.75
N ARG A 104 11.07 3.76 11.18
CA ARG A 104 9.83 4.51 11.43
C ARG A 104 8.60 3.72 10.97
N ILE A 105 8.70 3.09 9.80
CA ILE A 105 7.63 2.26 9.26
C ILE A 105 7.38 1.06 10.17
N VAL A 106 8.45 0.37 10.58
CA VAL A 106 8.35 -0.79 11.48
C VAL A 106 7.68 -0.41 12.79
N LYS A 107 8.09 0.70 13.40
CA LYS A 107 7.47 1.19 14.64
C LYS A 107 5.98 1.42 14.47
N LYS A 108 5.59 2.07 13.39
CA LYS A 108 4.18 2.33 13.09
C LYS A 108 3.39 1.02 12.95
N LEU A 109 3.93 0.07 12.19
CA LEU A 109 3.26 -1.21 11.96
C LEU A 109 3.14 -2.06 13.22
N LEU A 110 4.13 -1.99 14.12
CA LEU A 110 4.13 -2.74 15.36
C LEU A 110 3.42 -2.00 16.50
N GLY A 111 3.00 -0.76 16.29
CA GLY A 111 2.33 0.03 17.33
C GLY A 111 3.24 0.53 18.44
N THR A 112 4.54 0.62 18.18
CA THR A 112 5.52 1.04 19.21
C THR A 112 6.15 2.41 18.97
#